data_fb5dfa03e1ae2b80b24ca7c183273a40
#
_entry.id   fb5dfa03e1ae2b80b24ca7c183273a40
#
_cell.length_a   1.000
_cell.length_b   1.000
_cell.length_c   1.000
_cell.angle_alpha   90.00
_cell.angle_beta   90.00
_cell.angle_gamma   90.00
#
_symmetry.space_group_name_H-M   'P 1'
#
loop_
_entity.id
_entity.type
_entity.pdbx_description
1 polymer ?
#
loop_
_entity_poly.entity_id
_entity_poly.type
_entity_poly.pdbx_seq_one_letter_code
_entity_poly.pdbx_strand_id
1 'polypeptide(L)'
;MFFLATADAQGRPDCSYKGGISGFVRITGASELAFPSYDGNGMFRSLGNIAVNPSVGILFIDFESPRRLRVNGEATFSDVDPLMAELPGAQLIVRVRAQQIFPNCPRYIHRSAGSEPSEYAPRAGHVPPQPKWKSMDFVVDVLPGASKKD
;
A
#
# COMPACT_ATOMS: atom_id res chain seq x y z
N MET A 1 8.10 -3.22 3.09
CA MET A 1 6.94 -2.48 3.62
C MET A 1 7.25 -0.98 3.70
N PHE A 2 6.21 -0.14 3.75
CA PHE A 2 6.33 1.30 3.95
C PHE A 2 5.06 1.86 4.61
N PHE A 3 5.14 3.10 5.08
CA PHE A 3 3.99 3.87 5.54
C PHE A 3 3.63 4.90 4.48
N LEU A 4 2.34 4.96 4.14
CA LEU A 4 1.78 5.90 3.18
C LEU A 4 0.95 6.95 3.92
N ALA A 5 1.37 8.19 3.84
CA ALA A 5 0.60 9.33 4.29
C ALA A 5 -0.19 9.93 3.10
N THR A 6 -1.46 10.19 3.33
CA THR A 6 -2.39 10.84 2.40
C THR A 6 -3.19 11.91 3.14
N ALA A 7 -3.91 12.75 2.43
CA ALA A 7 -4.84 13.71 3.04
C ALA A 7 -6.12 13.81 2.21
N ASP A 8 -7.24 14.08 2.86
CA ASP A 8 -8.50 14.34 2.17
C ASP A 8 -8.54 15.75 1.53
N ALA A 9 -9.66 16.08 0.91
CA ALA A 9 -9.86 17.38 0.26
C ALA A 9 -9.75 18.58 1.23
N GLN A 10 -9.91 18.37 2.53
CA GLN A 10 -9.76 19.38 3.58
C GLN A 10 -8.35 19.39 4.21
N GLY A 11 -7.45 18.55 3.69
CA GLY A 11 -6.09 18.43 4.22
C GLY A 11 -5.99 17.60 5.52
N ARG A 12 -7.05 16.89 5.92
CA ARG A 12 -6.99 16.03 7.12
C ARG A 12 -6.16 14.79 6.81
N PRO A 13 -5.08 14.53 7.60
CA PRO A 13 -4.14 13.48 7.27
C PRO A 13 -4.67 12.08 7.61
N ASP A 14 -4.17 11.11 6.87
CA ASP A 14 -4.32 9.69 7.14
C ASP A 14 -2.96 9.01 6.92
N CYS A 15 -2.67 7.97 7.67
CA CYS A 15 -1.44 7.20 7.53
C CYS A 15 -1.75 5.70 7.58
N SER A 16 -1.25 4.96 6.60
CA SER A 16 -1.50 3.53 6.49
C SER A 16 -0.22 2.75 6.23
N TYR A 17 -0.16 1.54 6.79
CA TYR A 17 0.86 0.55 6.47
C TYR A 17 0.56 -0.06 5.10
N LYS A 18 1.61 -0.21 4.28
CA LYS A 18 1.57 -0.93 3.01
C LYS A 18 2.65 -2.01 3.02
N GLY A 19 2.23 -3.23 2.84
CA GLY A 19 3.12 -4.40 2.85
C GLY A 19 2.90 -5.28 1.63
N GLY A 20 3.88 -6.12 1.38
CA GLY A 20 3.90 -7.10 0.30
C GLY A 20 5.20 -7.90 0.38
N ILE A 21 5.37 -8.84 -0.53
CA ILE A 21 6.63 -9.57 -0.67
C ILE A 21 7.73 -8.63 -1.17
N SER A 22 8.99 -9.03 -1.02
CA SER A 22 10.12 -8.26 -1.57
C SER A 22 9.91 -7.98 -3.06
N GLY A 23 10.11 -6.71 -3.45
CA GLY A 23 9.91 -6.26 -4.82
C GLY A 23 8.48 -5.83 -5.18
N PHE A 24 7.52 -5.80 -4.26
CA PHE A 24 6.17 -5.30 -4.55
C PHE A 24 6.14 -3.79 -4.87
N VAL A 25 7.15 -3.04 -4.46
CA VAL A 25 7.37 -1.67 -4.94
C VAL A 25 8.29 -1.71 -6.14
N ARG A 26 7.88 -1.11 -7.24
CA ARG A 26 8.60 -1.04 -8.51
C ARG A 26 9.10 0.38 -8.75
N ILE A 27 10.32 0.53 -9.20
CA ILE A 27 10.83 1.77 -9.77
C ILE A 27 10.52 1.71 -11.26
N THR A 28 9.66 2.59 -11.73
CA THR A 28 9.15 2.59 -13.11
C THR A 28 9.72 3.70 -13.96
N GLY A 29 10.48 4.60 -13.35
CA GLY A 29 11.14 5.71 -14.03
C GLY A 29 12.15 6.42 -13.13
N ALA A 30 12.85 7.39 -13.64
CA ALA A 30 13.86 8.17 -12.90
C ALA A 30 13.28 8.87 -11.66
N SER A 31 11.99 9.23 -11.69
CA SER A 31 11.28 9.90 -10.60
C SER A 31 9.92 9.26 -10.33
N GLU A 32 9.73 8.00 -10.70
CA GLU A 32 8.46 7.32 -10.53
C GLU A 32 8.65 5.96 -9.85
N LEU A 33 7.79 5.69 -8.88
CA LEU A 33 7.61 4.37 -8.30
C LEU A 33 6.15 3.95 -8.36
N ALA A 34 5.92 2.64 -8.35
CA ALA A 34 4.59 2.06 -8.36
C ALA A 34 4.47 0.94 -7.32
N PHE A 35 3.26 0.73 -6.80
CA PHE A 35 2.96 -0.35 -5.90
C PHE A 35 1.50 -0.78 -6.03
N PRO A 36 1.18 -2.05 -5.73
CA PRO A 36 -0.19 -2.54 -5.79
C PRO A 36 -1.03 -2.06 -4.60
N SER A 37 -2.30 -1.83 -4.85
CA SER A 37 -3.33 -1.87 -3.81
C SER A 37 -3.87 -3.28 -3.74
N TYR A 38 -3.62 -3.94 -2.63
CA TYR A 38 -4.13 -5.29 -2.35
C TYR A 38 -5.49 -5.25 -1.66
N ASP A 39 -6.16 -6.39 -1.65
CA ASP A 39 -7.38 -6.57 -0.87
C ASP A 39 -7.14 -6.26 0.62
N GLY A 40 -7.94 -5.36 1.15
CA GLY A 40 -7.85 -4.87 2.53
C GLY A 40 -9.20 -4.96 3.24
N ASN A 41 -9.52 -3.92 3.98
CA ASN A 41 -10.77 -3.81 4.74
C ASN A 41 -11.96 -3.25 3.93
N GLY A 42 -11.80 -3.06 2.62
CA GLY A 42 -12.83 -2.53 1.75
C GLY A 42 -13.10 -1.01 1.85
N MET A 43 -12.43 -0.32 2.75
CA MET A 43 -12.66 1.14 2.95
C MET A 43 -12.01 2.01 1.87
N PHE A 44 -10.97 1.52 1.20
CA PHE A 44 -10.20 2.24 0.16
C PHE A 44 -9.76 3.67 0.56
N ARG A 45 -9.54 3.90 1.86
CA ARG A 45 -9.34 5.24 2.42
C ARG A 45 -8.18 5.99 1.76
N SER A 46 -7.02 5.34 1.60
CA SER A 46 -5.87 5.96 0.93
C SER A 46 -6.17 6.32 -0.52
N LEU A 47 -6.87 5.45 -1.25
CA LEU A 47 -7.25 5.70 -2.66
C LEU A 47 -8.29 6.80 -2.76
N GLY A 48 -9.28 6.82 -1.86
CA GLY A 48 -10.27 7.91 -1.77
C GLY A 48 -9.61 9.27 -1.52
N ASN A 49 -8.60 9.32 -0.65
CA ASN A 49 -7.83 10.53 -0.43
C ASN A 49 -7.05 10.93 -1.70
N ILE A 50 -6.32 10.01 -2.33
CA ILE A 50 -5.57 10.27 -3.56
C ILE A 50 -6.46 10.77 -4.69
N ALA A 51 -7.69 10.28 -4.79
CA ALA A 51 -8.65 10.72 -5.81
C ALA A 51 -9.01 12.22 -5.71
N VAL A 52 -8.96 12.79 -4.51
CA VAL A 52 -9.35 14.19 -4.26
C VAL A 52 -8.14 15.08 -3.91
N ASN A 53 -7.05 14.48 -3.49
CA ASN A 53 -5.80 15.16 -3.14
C ASN A 53 -4.62 14.22 -3.47
N PRO A 54 -3.94 14.42 -4.60
CA PRO A 54 -2.89 13.50 -5.05
C PRO A 54 -1.62 13.56 -4.21
N SER A 55 -1.46 14.54 -3.33
CA SER A 55 -0.26 14.71 -2.51
C SER A 55 -0.07 13.55 -1.53
N VAL A 56 1.09 12.90 -1.59
CA VAL A 56 1.41 11.76 -0.74
C VAL A 56 2.80 11.89 -0.14
N GLY A 57 2.97 11.26 1.03
CA GLY A 57 4.27 11.03 1.65
C GLY A 57 4.47 9.53 1.88
N ILE A 58 5.64 9.03 1.51
CA ILE A 58 6.03 7.64 1.74
C ILE A 58 7.22 7.60 2.68
N LEU A 59 7.15 6.74 3.68
CA LEU A 59 8.24 6.47 4.61
C LEU A 59 8.63 5.00 4.53
N PHE A 60 9.80 4.73 3.94
CA PHE A 60 10.45 3.43 4.01
C PHE A 60 11.31 3.37 5.27
N ILE A 61 11.24 2.24 5.99
CA ILE A 61 12.11 1.97 7.14
C ILE A 61 12.67 0.57 6.99
N ASP A 62 14.00 0.46 7.14
CA ASP A 62 14.70 -0.79 7.29
C ASP A 62 15.00 -0.95 8.79
N PHE A 63 14.39 -1.96 9.42
CA PHE A 63 14.56 -2.25 10.84
C PHE A 63 15.73 -3.22 11.13
N GLU A 64 16.23 -3.92 10.13
CA GLU A 64 17.40 -4.81 10.29
C GLU A 64 18.68 -3.99 10.26
N SER A 65 18.82 -3.14 9.24
CA SER A 65 19.91 -2.16 9.12
C SER A 65 19.31 -0.77 9.24
N PRO A 66 19.24 -0.18 10.44
CA PRO A 66 18.46 1.04 10.69
C PRO A 66 18.71 2.14 9.65
N ARG A 67 17.79 2.26 8.72
CA ARG A 67 17.79 3.27 7.65
C ARG A 67 16.36 3.70 7.37
N ARG A 68 16.20 4.91 6.91
CA ARG A 68 14.89 5.39 6.44
C ARG A 68 15.05 6.31 5.25
N LEU A 69 14.08 6.22 4.34
CA LEU A 69 13.98 7.05 3.16
C LEU A 69 12.58 7.65 3.10
N ARG A 70 12.50 8.92 2.78
CA ARG A 70 11.23 9.59 2.47
C ARG A 70 11.12 9.88 0.99
N VAL A 71 9.91 9.71 0.47
CA VAL A 71 9.52 10.12 -0.87
C VAL A 71 8.23 10.93 -0.72
N ASN A 72 8.27 12.19 -1.13
CA ASN A 72 7.08 13.03 -1.23
C ASN A 72 6.78 13.26 -2.71
N GLY A 73 5.52 13.25 -3.09
CA GLY A 73 5.12 13.41 -4.48
C GLY A 73 3.61 13.40 -4.68
N GLU A 74 3.22 13.15 -5.91
CA GLU A 74 1.83 13.05 -6.32
C GLU A 74 1.52 11.64 -6.80
N ALA A 75 0.39 11.10 -6.35
CA ALA A 75 -0.06 9.77 -6.68
C ALA A 75 -1.26 9.77 -7.62
N THR A 76 -1.29 8.76 -8.48
CA THR A 76 -2.44 8.36 -9.29
C THR A 76 -2.66 6.86 -9.12
N PHE A 77 -3.81 6.33 -9.52
CA PHE A 77 -4.05 4.90 -9.52
C PHE A 77 -4.90 4.45 -10.71
N SER A 78 -4.76 3.16 -11.09
CA SER A 78 -5.48 2.57 -12.21
C SER A 78 -5.70 1.08 -12.00
N ASP A 79 -6.82 0.55 -12.49
CA ASP A 79 -7.18 -0.86 -12.54
C ASP A 79 -6.82 -1.54 -13.88
N VAL A 80 -6.30 -0.75 -14.83
CA VAL A 80 -5.84 -1.23 -16.15
C VAL A 80 -4.35 -1.05 -16.36
N ASP A 81 -3.59 -0.86 -15.29
CA ASP A 81 -2.13 -0.68 -15.36
C ASP A 81 -1.42 -2.00 -15.76
N PRO A 82 -0.43 -1.96 -16.69
CA PRO A 82 0.32 -3.16 -17.11
C PRO A 82 0.96 -3.93 -15.95
N LEU A 83 1.37 -3.26 -14.85
CA LEU A 83 1.95 -3.93 -13.68
C LEU A 83 0.98 -4.86 -12.95
N MET A 84 -0.33 -4.79 -13.22
CA MET A 84 -1.31 -5.73 -12.70
C MET A 84 -0.96 -7.17 -13.04
N ALA A 85 -0.43 -7.42 -14.24
CA ALA A 85 -0.03 -8.75 -14.69
C ALA A 85 1.22 -9.29 -13.95
N GLU A 86 2.05 -8.40 -13.39
CA GLU A 86 3.30 -8.75 -12.72
C GLU A 86 3.16 -8.86 -11.18
N LEU A 87 2.07 -8.33 -10.62
CA LEU A 87 1.85 -8.23 -9.19
C LEU A 87 0.60 -9.02 -8.78
N PRO A 88 0.74 -10.32 -8.48
CA PRO A 88 -0.40 -11.17 -8.12
C PRO A 88 -1.21 -10.60 -6.97
N GLY A 89 -2.54 -10.61 -7.10
CA GLY A 89 -3.46 -10.10 -6.09
C GLY A 89 -3.64 -8.57 -6.08
N ALA A 90 -3.00 -7.85 -7.01
CA ALA A 90 -3.24 -6.42 -7.16
C ALA A 90 -4.68 -6.18 -7.65
N GLN A 91 -5.41 -5.29 -6.97
CA GLN A 91 -6.71 -4.79 -7.42
C GLN A 91 -6.56 -3.50 -8.24
N LEU A 92 -5.54 -2.72 -7.92
CA LEU A 92 -5.18 -1.45 -8.55
C LEU A 92 -3.67 -1.28 -8.44
N ILE A 93 -3.09 -0.48 -9.31
CA ILE A 93 -1.71 0.01 -9.19
C ILE A 93 -1.74 1.48 -8.83
N VAL A 94 -1.01 1.85 -7.80
CA VAL A 94 -0.74 3.25 -7.43
C VAL A 94 0.62 3.62 -8.00
N ARG A 95 0.68 4.71 -8.77
CA ARG A 95 1.93 5.32 -9.26
C ARG A 95 2.18 6.62 -8.52
N VAL A 96 3.41 6.82 -8.10
CA VAL A 96 3.83 8.04 -7.41
C VAL A 96 4.96 8.71 -8.19
N ARG A 97 4.69 9.90 -8.68
CA ARG A 97 5.69 10.78 -9.24
C ARG A 97 6.38 11.52 -8.10
N ALA A 98 7.60 11.12 -7.79
CA ALA A 98 8.39 11.70 -6.73
C ALA A 98 8.83 13.13 -7.05
N GLN A 99 8.59 14.04 -6.15
CA GLN A 99 9.05 15.43 -6.19
C GLN A 99 10.26 15.63 -5.27
N GLN A 100 10.33 14.90 -4.18
CA GLN A 100 11.42 14.94 -3.22
C GLN A 100 11.75 13.53 -2.75
N ILE A 101 13.03 13.19 -2.76
CA ILE A 101 13.55 11.93 -2.23
C ILE A 101 14.74 12.26 -1.33
N PHE A 102 14.67 11.89 -0.05
CA PHE A 102 15.74 12.20 0.89
C PHE A 102 15.83 11.20 2.03
N PRO A 103 17.07 10.82 2.43
CA PRO A 103 17.28 10.02 3.62
C PRO A 103 17.13 10.89 4.88
N ASN A 104 16.79 10.25 5.99
CA ASN A 104 16.84 10.86 7.30
C ASN A 104 17.79 10.10 8.24
N CYS A 105 18.28 10.80 9.28
CA CYS A 105 19.12 10.21 10.29
C CYS A 105 18.46 8.95 10.88
N PRO A 106 19.16 7.81 10.98
CA PRO A 106 18.62 6.56 11.50
C PRO A 106 18.54 6.52 13.04
N ARG A 107 18.96 7.58 13.70
CA ARG A 107 18.95 7.67 15.16
C ARG A 107 17.55 7.37 15.68
N TYR A 108 17.48 6.54 16.72
CA TYR A 108 16.24 6.09 17.37
C TYR A 108 15.38 5.11 16.55
N ILE A 109 15.85 4.57 15.44
CA ILE A 109 15.19 3.41 14.82
C ILE A 109 15.62 2.17 15.60
N HIS A 110 14.65 1.50 16.23
CA HIS A 110 14.90 0.25 16.92
C HIS A 110 15.20 -0.87 15.92
N ARG A 111 16.14 -1.75 16.26
CA ARG A 111 16.43 -2.93 15.45
C ARG A 111 15.40 -4.02 15.74
N SER A 112 14.89 -4.64 14.68
CA SER A 112 14.05 -5.83 14.76
C SER A 112 14.69 -6.89 13.87
N ALA A 113 15.01 -8.04 14.43
CA ALA A 113 15.56 -9.14 13.66
C ALA A 113 14.45 -9.86 12.88
N GLY A 114 14.64 -10.00 11.58
CA GLY A 114 13.90 -10.84 10.63
C GLY A 114 12.37 -10.83 10.75
N SER A 115 11.68 -10.30 9.79
CA SER A 115 10.24 -10.50 9.66
C SER A 115 9.96 -11.45 8.50
N GLU A 116 9.36 -12.61 8.80
CA GLU A 116 8.77 -13.45 7.77
C GLU A 116 7.65 -12.70 7.05
N PRO A 117 7.48 -12.89 5.73
CA PRO A 117 6.36 -12.31 5.00
C PRO A 117 5.03 -12.78 5.59
N SER A 118 4.07 -11.88 5.72
CA SER A 118 2.73 -12.24 6.17
C SER A 118 2.11 -13.33 5.29
N GLU A 119 1.38 -14.28 5.91
CA GLU A 119 0.59 -15.29 5.18
C GLU A 119 -0.46 -14.67 4.26
N TYR A 120 -0.87 -13.43 4.54
CA TYR A 120 -1.82 -12.66 3.71
C TYR A 120 -1.13 -11.93 2.55
N ALA A 121 0.21 -11.93 2.45
CA ALA A 121 0.91 -11.27 1.37
C ALA A 121 0.77 -12.07 0.06
N PRO A 122 0.11 -11.50 -0.99
CA PRO A 122 -0.05 -12.19 -2.26
C PRO A 122 1.31 -12.45 -2.92
N ARG A 123 1.46 -13.65 -3.48
CA ARG A 123 2.64 -14.06 -4.23
C ARG A 123 2.30 -15.20 -5.21
N ALA A 124 3.12 -15.41 -6.21
CA ALA A 124 2.92 -16.49 -7.18
C ALA A 124 2.85 -17.86 -6.45
N GLY A 125 1.85 -18.66 -6.81
CA GLY A 125 1.63 -19.99 -6.23
C GLY A 125 1.09 -20.02 -4.79
N HIS A 126 0.75 -18.85 -4.24
CA HIS A 126 0.14 -18.76 -2.91
C HIS A 126 -1.21 -18.05 -2.97
N VAL A 127 -2.21 -18.71 -2.42
CA VAL A 127 -3.56 -18.13 -2.23
C VAL A 127 -3.66 -17.68 -0.78
N PRO A 128 -3.73 -16.37 -0.52
CA PRO A 128 -3.88 -15.87 0.85
C PRO A 128 -5.13 -16.41 1.51
N PRO A 129 -5.10 -16.77 2.80
CA PRO A 129 -6.29 -17.20 3.51
C PRO A 129 -7.29 -16.05 3.64
N GLN A 130 -8.58 -16.38 3.69
CA GLN A 130 -9.61 -15.38 3.98
C GLN A 130 -9.58 -15.01 5.48
N PRO A 131 -9.44 -13.72 5.82
CA PRO A 131 -9.55 -13.29 7.20
C PRO A 131 -10.93 -13.60 7.79
N LYS A 132 -10.95 -14.23 8.97
CA LYS A 132 -12.21 -14.67 9.63
C LYS A 132 -13.24 -13.56 9.80
N TRP A 133 -12.80 -12.31 10.04
CA TRP A 133 -13.70 -11.18 10.23
C TRP A 133 -14.51 -10.83 8.97
N LYS A 134 -14.04 -11.18 7.77
CA LYS A 134 -14.78 -10.94 6.50
C LYS A 134 -16.03 -11.81 6.36
N SER A 135 -16.13 -12.90 7.12
CA SER A 135 -17.31 -13.79 7.15
C SER A 135 -18.27 -13.48 8.30
N MET A 136 -18.03 -12.43 9.09
CA MET A 136 -18.93 -12.03 10.17
C MET A 136 -20.20 -11.38 9.59
N ASP A 137 -21.36 -11.76 10.08
CA ASP A 137 -22.67 -11.34 9.54
C ASP A 137 -22.82 -9.83 9.38
N PHE A 138 -22.29 -9.06 10.33
CA PHE A 138 -22.37 -7.59 10.30
C PHE A 138 -21.40 -6.92 9.31
N VAL A 139 -20.53 -7.67 8.63
CA VAL A 139 -19.53 -7.16 7.70
C VAL A 139 -19.78 -7.66 6.28
N VAL A 140 -20.29 -8.88 6.13
CA VAL A 140 -20.40 -9.57 4.84
C VAL A 140 -21.17 -8.74 3.79
N ASP A 141 -22.23 -8.05 4.20
CA ASP A 141 -23.10 -7.29 3.30
C ASP A 141 -22.54 -5.93 2.87
N VAL A 142 -21.47 -5.46 3.52
CA VAL A 142 -20.86 -4.14 3.24
C VAL A 142 -19.51 -4.25 2.53
N LEU A 143 -18.98 -5.46 2.37
CA LEU A 143 -17.72 -5.65 1.67
C LEU A 143 -17.88 -5.52 0.13
N PRO A 144 -16.89 -4.95 -0.57
CA PRO A 144 -16.87 -4.96 -2.03
C PRO A 144 -16.98 -6.38 -2.57
N GLY A 145 -17.87 -6.61 -3.55
CA GLY A 145 -18.10 -7.94 -4.14
C GLY A 145 -19.07 -8.82 -3.38
N ALA A 146 -19.68 -8.36 -2.31
CA ALA A 146 -20.82 -9.05 -1.70
C ALA A 146 -21.97 -9.08 -2.72
N SER A 147 -22.35 -10.28 -3.16
CA SER A 147 -23.62 -10.44 -3.90
C SER A 147 -24.73 -10.03 -2.96
N LYS A 148 -25.49 -8.97 -3.31
CA LYS A 148 -26.74 -8.68 -2.60
C LYS A 148 -27.57 -9.96 -2.67
N LYS A 149 -27.82 -10.58 -1.52
CA LYS A 149 -28.87 -11.59 -1.41
C LYS A 149 -30.17 -10.83 -1.58
N ASP A 150 -30.84 -11.10 -2.70
CA ASP A 150 -32.23 -10.70 -2.92
C ASP A 150 -33.15 -11.29 -1.85
#